data_d7becd743d88d7c598c17b4bde3ae1b4
#
_entry.id   d7becd743d88d7c598c17b4bde3ae1b4
#
_cell.length_a   1.000
_cell.length_b   1.000
_cell.length_c   1.000
_cell.angle_alpha   90.00
_cell.angle_beta   90.00
_cell.angle_gamma   90.00
#
_symmetry.space_group_name_H-M   'P 1'
#
loop_
_entity.id
_entity.type
_entity.pdbx_description
1 polymer ?
#
loop_
_entity_poly.entity_id
_entity_poly.type
_entity_poly.pdbx_seq_one_letter_code
_entity_poly.pdbx_strand_id
1 'polypeptide(L)'
;MVELPADTRRMIETPHIWYVATINKDGSPHVGPMWLGLDGDLPLINTAIGRIKEQNLRRDPRICLSLADPANPYDRVQIRGHAAHFVQGPEADRNMDRLAHAYLGTDTFEWRVPGEQRVVILIEPTKVRRVVGVEPFPKGAPGSTTP
;
A
#
# COMPACT_ATOMS: atom_id res chain seq x y z
N MET A 1 14.55 4.04 10.37
CA MET A 1 13.76 4.21 9.14
C MET A 1 14.71 4.32 7.97
N VAL A 2 14.40 3.69 6.85
CA VAL A 2 15.16 3.83 5.61
C VAL A 2 14.45 4.79 4.67
N GLU A 3 15.22 5.49 3.82
CA GLU A 3 14.68 6.38 2.79
C GLU A 3 14.07 5.57 1.64
N LEU A 4 12.96 6.04 1.10
CA LEU A 4 12.37 5.45 -0.09
C LEU A 4 13.12 5.90 -1.34
N PRO A 5 13.59 4.98 -2.18
CA PRO A 5 14.14 5.34 -3.49
C PRO A 5 13.13 6.13 -4.33
N ALA A 6 13.63 7.01 -5.20
CA ALA A 6 12.79 7.88 -6.02
C ALA A 6 11.82 7.09 -6.93
N ASP A 7 12.25 5.96 -7.48
CA ASP A 7 11.39 5.12 -8.31
C ASP A 7 10.30 4.42 -7.48
N THR A 8 10.59 4.03 -6.25
CA THR A 8 9.61 3.48 -5.31
C THR A 8 8.56 4.53 -4.93
N ARG A 9 9.00 5.78 -4.68
CA ARG A 9 8.08 6.89 -4.44
C ARG A 9 7.11 7.08 -5.62
N ARG A 10 7.62 7.09 -6.84
CA ARG A 10 6.78 7.20 -8.05
C ARG A 10 5.78 6.05 -8.17
N MET A 11 6.16 4.84 -7.80
CA MET A 11 5.23 3.69 -7.78
C MET A 11 4.09 3.87 -6.77
N ILE A 12 4.36 4.49 -5.62
CA ILE A 12 3.31 4.79 -4.63
C ILE A 12 2.43 5.94 -5.11
N GLU A 13 3.00 6.98 -5.72
CA GLU A 13 2.28 8.15 -6.23
C GLU A 13 1.42 7.82 -7.46
N THR A 14 1.74 6.75 -8.16
CA THR A 14 0.90 6.22 -9.25
C THR A 14 -0.24 5.38 -8.65
N PRO A 15 -1.49 5.50 -9.15
CA PRO A 15 -2.62 4.78 -8.55
C PRO A 15 -2.61 3.29 -8.89
N HIS A 16 -1.71 2.54 -8.28
CA HIS A 16 -1.63 1.08 -8.35
C HIS A 16 -2.30 0.45 -7.14
N ILE A 17 -2.83 -0.76 -7.32
CA ILE A 17 -3.31 -1.57 -6.21
C ILE A 17 -2.11 -2.28 -5.57
N TRP A 18 -1.90 -1.99 -4.30
CA TRP A 18 -0.85 -2.63 -3.49
C TRP A 18 -1.41 -3.76 -2.66
N TYR A 19 -0.61 -4.78 -2.44
CA TYR A 19 -0.93 -5.81 -1.46
C TYR A 19 -0.30 -5.48 -0.12
N VAL A 20 -1.11 -5.55 0.93
CA VAL A 20 -0.73 -5.16 2.29
C VAL A 20 -0.87 -6.38 3.19
N ALA A 21 0.24 -6.79 3.80
CA ALA A 21 0.30 -7.91 4.72
C ALA A 21 0.47 -7.42 6.16
N THR A 22 -0.33 -7.97 7.04
CA THR A 22 -0.31 -7.74 8.49
C THR A 22 -0.42 -9.09 9.22
N ILE A 23 -0.30 -9.08 10.54
CA ILE A 23 -0.29 -10.31 11.34
C ILE A 23 -1.57 -10.40 12.17
N ASN A 24 -2.32 -11.46 11.94
CA ASN A 24 -3.53 -11.78 12.68
C ASN A 24 -3.22 -12.10 14.15
N LYS A 25 -4.26 -12.05 14.99
CA LYS A 25 -4.14 -12.32 16.43
C LYS A 25 -3.54 -13.69 16.73
N ASP A 26 -3.79 -14.69 15.90
CA ASP A 26 -3.25 -16.05 16.05
C ASP A 26 -1.85 -16.22 15.46
N GLY A 27 -1.24 -15.14 14.96
CA GLY A 27 0.08 -15.15 14.33
C GLY A 27 0.07 -15.51 12.84
N SER A 28 -1.07 -15.86 12.27
CA SER A 28 -1.18 -16.13 10.84
C SER A 28 -1.08 -14.84 10.02
N PRO A 29 -0.54 -14.90 8.79
CA PRO A 29 -0.48 -13.73 7.92
C PRO A 29 -1.85 -13.39 7.34
N HIS A 30 -2.13 -12.09 7.24
CA HIS A 30 -3.28 -11.55 6.53
C HIS A 30 -2.77 -10.69 5.37
N VAL A 31 -3.34 -10.84 4.18
CA VAL A 31 -2.99 -10.03 3.01
C VAL A 31 -4.25 -9.59 2.28
N GLY A 32 -4.25 -8.36 1.76
CA GLY A 32 -5.34 -7.84 0.96
C GLY A 32 -4.91 -6.66 0.11
N PRO A 33 -5.66 -6.36 -0.98
CA PRO A 33 -5.39 -5.21 -1.85
C PRO A 33 -5.83 -3.90 -1.18
N MET A 34 -5.04 -2.85 -1.38
CA MET A 34 -5.33 -1.51 -0.87
C MET A 34 -4.79 -0.41 -1.77
N TRP A 35 -5.36 0.77 -1.61
CA TRP A 35 -4.77 2.01 -2.09
C TRP A 35 -3.64 2.44 -1.15
N LEU A 36 -2.57 2.97 -1.72
CA LEU A 36 -1.46 3.53 -0.97
C LEU A 36 -1.33 5.03 -1.28
N GLY A 37 -0.92 5.79 -0.28
CA GLY A 37 -0.52 7.18 -0.43
C GLY A 37 0.80 7.45 0.24
N LEU A 38 1.24 8.70 0.17
CA LEU A 38 2.44 9.22 0.83
C LEU A 38 2.09 10.45 1.64
N ASP A 39 2.69 10.54 2.82
CA ASP A 39 2.79 11.78 3.59
C ASP A 39 4.28 12.04 3.86
N GLY A 40 4.85 13.02 3.13
CA GLY A 40 6.29 13.19 3.15
C GLY A 40 7.01 11.93 2.65
N ASP A 41 7.80 11.33 3.52
CA ASP A 41 8.56 10.10 3.23
C ASP A 41 7.88 8.83 3.75
N LEU A 42 6.69 8.96 4.32
CA LEU A 42 5.97 7.85 4.93
C LEU A 42 4.87 7.33 4.01
N PRO A 43 4.94 6.07 3.58
CA PRO A 43 3.78 5.41 3.01
C PRO A 43 2.61 5.42 3.99
N LEU A 44 1.41 5.49 3.47
CA LEU A 44 0.21 5.44 4.29
C LEU A 44 -0.87 4.56 3.67
N ILE A 45 -1.67 3.99 4.54
CA ILE A 45 -2.95 3.36 4.20
C ILE A 45 -4.06 4.10 4.94
N ASN A 46 -5.25 4.09 4.36
CA ASN A 46 -6.45 4.60 5.00
C ASN A 46 -7.44 3.45 5.15
N THR A 47 -7.88 3.19 6.36
CA THR A 47 -8.82 2.12 6.68
C THR A 47 -9.85 2.63 7.70
N ALA A 48 -10.62 1.75 8.27
CA ALA A 48 -11.61 2.10 9.28
C ALA A 48 -11.32 1.40 10.60
N ILE A 49 -11.66 2.07 11.69
CA ILE A 49 -11.60 1.51 13.04
C ILE A 49 -12.42 0.22 13.11
N GLY A 50 -11.84 -0.83 13.68
CA GLY A 50 -12.47 -2.14 13.85
C GLY A 50 -12.22 -3.12 12.70
N ARG A 51 -11.66 -2.68 11.57
CA ARG A 51 -11.29 -3.59 10.50
C ARG A 51 -10.04 -4.41 10.87
N ILE A 52 -9.88 -5.56 10.22
CA ILE A 52 -8.81 -6.52 10.54
C ILE A 52 -7.43 -5.88 10.51
N LYS A 53 -7.10 -5.11 9.47
CA LYS A 53 -5.79 -4.47 9.34
C LYS A 53 -5.52 -3.46 10.46
N GLU A 54 -6.53 -2.68 10.83
CA GLU A 54 -6.41 -1.70 11.91
C GLU A 54 -6.16 -2.42 13.24
N GLN A 55 -6.96 -3.42 13.56
CA GLN A 55 -6.79 -4.20 14.79
C GLN A 55 -5.44 -4.92 14.82
N ASN A 56 -5.02 -5.51 13.69
CA ASN A 56 -3.74 -6.18 13.57
C ASN A 56 -2.58 -5.22 13.85
N LEU A 57 -2.58 -4.04 13.22
CA LEU A 57 -1.48 -3.07 13.35
C LEU A 57 -1.41 -2.39 14.72
N ARG A 58 -2.54 -2.30 15.42
CA ARG A 58 -2.53 -1.84 16.81
C ARG A 58 -1.88 -2.84 17.75
N ARG A 59 -2.04 -4.12 17.48
CA ARG A 59 -1.51 -5.20 18.30
C ARG A 59 -0.06 -5.53 17.93
N ASP A 60 0.23 -5.58 16.63
CA ASP A 60 1.56 -5.89 16.08
C ASP A 60 1.81 -4.95 14.91
N PRO A 61 2.73 -3.98 15.05
CA PRO A 61 2.91 -2.93 14.06
C PRO A 61 3.60 -3.37 12.77
N ARG A 62 4.05 -4.61 12.66
CA ARG A 62 4.75 -5.11 11.47
C ARG A 62 3.83 -5.13 10.27
N ILE A 63 4.31 -4.60 9.15
CA ILE A 63 3.58 -4.51 7.90
C ILE A 63 4.52 -4.76 6.73
N CYS A 64 3.97 -5.34 5.67
CA CYS A 64 4.66 -5.46 4.39
C CYS A 64 3.76 -5.00 3.26
N LEU A 65 4.32 -4.16 2.39
CA LEU A 65 3.65 -3.62 1.22
C LEU A 65 4.33 -4.20 -0.02
N SER A 66 3.55 -4.64 -1.00
CA SER A 66 4.11 -5.21 -2.22
C SER A 66 3.33 -4.76 -3.46
N LEU A 67 4.07 -4.45 -4.52
CA LEU A 67 3.52 -4.14 -5.83
C LEU A 67 4.35 -4.80 -6.91
N ALA A 68 3.68 -5.43 -7.86
CA ALA A 68 4.24 -5.77 -9.16
C ALA A 68 3.66 -4.81 -10.20
N ASP A 69 4.52 -4.22 -11.04
CA ASP A 69 4.06 -3.30 -12.08
C ASP A 69 3.12 -4.05 -13.05
N PRO A 70 1.89 -3.57 -13.25
CA PRO A 70 0.96 -4.22 -14.18
C PRO A 70 1.48 -4.34 -15.63
N ALA A 71 2.33 -3.41 -16.05
CA ALA A 71 2.95 -3.44 -17.38
C ALA A 71 4.09 -4.47 -17.48
N ASN A 72 4.79 -4.71 -16.38
CA ASN A 72 5.84 -5.72 -16.27
C ASN A 72 5.87 -6.28 -14.84
N PRO A 73 5.21 -7.42 -14.57
CA PRO A 73 5.08 -7.96 -13.22
C PRO A 73 6.40 -8.42 -12.59
N TYR A 74 7.47 -8.51 -13.36
CA TYR A 74 8.81 -8.77 -12.83
C TYR A 74 9.49 -7.49 -12.32
N ASP A 75 8.98 -6.32 -12.69
CA ASP A 75 9.34 -5.03 -12.12
C ASP A 75 8.49 -4.84 -10.86
N ARG A 76 9.12 -4.99 -9.69
CA ARG A 76 8.40 -5.07 -8.43
C ARG A 76 9.13 -4.42 -7.27
N VAL A 77 8.37 -4.14 -6.23
CA VAL A 77 8.89 -3.59 -4.98
C VAL A 77 8.22 -4.27 -3.79
N GLN A 78 9.00 -4.46 -2.74
CA GLN A 78 8.51 -4.86 -1.42
C GLN A 78 9.04 -3.87 -0.40
N ILE A 79 8.16 -3.34 0.44
CA ILE A 79 8.50 -2.43 1.52
C ILE A 79 8.09 -3.10 2.83
N ARG A 80 9.07 -3.39 3.67
CA ARG A 80 8.81 -3.78 5.07
C ARG A 80 8.87 -2.55 5.95
N GLY A 81 8.03 -2.51 6.95
CA GLY A 81 8.01 -1.42 7.89
C GLY A 81 7.17 -1.72 9.11
N HIS A 82 6.85 -0.68 9.83
CA HIS A 82 5.92 -0.78 10.97
C HIS A 82 4.99 0.43 11.00
N ALA A 83 3.78 0.20 11.49
CA ALA A 83 2.82 1.26 11.76
C ALA A 83 3.36 2.17 12.87
N ALA A 84 3.59 3.44 12.54
CA ALA A 84 4.19 4.41 13.46
C ALA A 84 3.16 5.38 14.03
N HIS A 85 2.21 5.82 13.22
CA HIS A 85 1.21 6.82 13.64
C HIS A 85 -0.17 6.43 13.12
N PHE A 86 -1.17 6.68 13.96
CA PHE A 86 -2.59 6.48 13.67
C PHE A 86 -3.29 7.83 13.77
N VAL A 87 -3.81 8.34 12.66
CA VAL A 87 -4.44 9.66 12.58
C VAL A 87 -5.92 9.48 12.26
N GLN A 88 -6.77 9.99 13.14
CA GLN A 88 -8.23 9.93 13.05
C GLN A 88 -8.84 11.33 12.85
N GLY A 89 -10.15 11.38 12.71
CA GLY A 89 -10.91 12.61 12.61
C GLY A 89 -10.91 13.21 11.20
N PRO A 90 -11.17 14.54 11.08
CA PRO A 90 -11.32 15.19 9.79
C PRO A 90 -10.14 15.03 8.84
N GLU A 91 -8.93 14.90 9.36
CA GLU A 91 -7.74 14.70 8.55
C GLU A 91 -7.77 13.34 7.85
N ALA A 92 -8.22 12.28 8.54
CA ALA A 92 -8.37 10.97 7.93
C ALA A 92 -9.44 10.96 6.83
N ASP A 93 -10.52 11.69 7.02
CA ASP A 93 -11.57 11.85 6.01
C ASP A 93 -11.05 12.60 4.78
N ARG A 94 -10.31 13.69 4.97
CA ARG A 94 -9.69 14.43 3.85
C ARG A 94 -8.67 13.60 3.11
N ASN A 95 -7.88 12.80 3.82
CA ASN A 95 -6.94 11.88 3.20
C ASN A 95 -7.67 10.85 2.34
N MET A 96 -8.78 10.30 2.82
CA MET A 96 -9.57 9.35 2.04
C MET A 96 -10.11 9.99 0.75
N ASP A 97 -10.53 11.24 0.80
CA ASP A 97 -10.95 11.98 -0.39
C ASP A 97 -9.80 12.19 -1.38
N ARG A 98 -8.59 12.50 -0.89
CA ARG A 98 -7.39 12.61 -1.77
C ARG A 98 -7.04 11.28 -2.44
N LEU A 99 -7.13 10.17 -1.72
CA LEU A 99 -6.91 8.85 -2.28
C LEU A 99 -7.97 8.50 -3.34
N ALA A 100 -9.24 8.80 -3.06
CA ALA A 100 -10.31 8.61 -4.04
C ALA A 100 -10.09 9.44 -5.30
N HIS A 101 -9.62 10.67 -5.17
CA HIS A 101 -9.27 11.50 -6.33
C HIS A 101 -8.15 10.86 -7.16
N ALA A 102 -7.10 10.36 -6.52
CA ALA A 102 -5.97 9.74 -7.22
C ALA A 102 -6.37 8.42 -7.90
N TYR A 103 -7.16 7.57 -7.25
CA TYR A 103 -7.49 6.24 -7.73
C TYR A 103 -8.75 6.17 -8.60
N LEU A 104 -9.73 7.04 -8.36
CA LEU A 104 -11.04 7.00 -9.02
C LEU A 104 -11.33 8.25 -9.84
N GLY A 105 -10.58 9.34 -9.66
CA GLY A 105 -10.84 10.63 -10.29
C GLY A 105 -12.04 11.40 -9.70
N THR A 106 -12.57 10.96 -8.56
CA THR A 106 -13.69 11.62 -7.88
C THR A 106 -13.18 12.70 -6.92
N ASP A 107 -14.00 13.71 -6.64
CA ASP A 107 -13.62 14.78 -5.70
C ASP A 107 -13.65 14.28 -4.25
N THR A 108 -14.54 13.35 -3.97
CA THR A 108 -14.73 12.77 -2.64
C THR A 108 -14.83 11.25 -2.71
N PHE A 109 -14.58 10.60 -1.57
CA PHE A 109 -14.81 9.17 -1.41
C PHE A 109 -16.30 8.89 -1.23
N GLU A 110 -16.94 8.32 -2.25
CA GLU A 110 -18.39 8.13 -2.30
C GLU A 110 -18.86 6.84 -1.63
N TRP A 111 -17.96 5.89 -1.34
CA TRP A 111 -18.28 4.60 -0.73
C TRP A 111 -18.21 4.66 0.81
N ARG A 112 -18.62 5.78 1.39
CA ARG A 112 -18.64 5.94 2.84
C ARG A 112 -19.76 5.11 3.46
N VAL A 113 -19.45 4.48 4.59
CA VAL A 113 -20.42 3.72 5.38
C VAL A 113 -20.84 4.58 6.58
N PRO A 114 -22.14 4.76 6.82
CA PRO A 114 -22.61 5.54 7.99
C PRO A 114 -22.03 4.99 9.29
N GLY A 115 -21.52 5.90 10.15
CA GLY A 115 -20.90 5.55 11.44
C GLY A 115 -19.46 5.06 11.35
N GLU A 116 -18.92 4.88 10.17
CA GLU A 116 -17.52 4.47 9.97
C GLU A 116 -16.57 5.59 10.39
N GLN A 117 -15.55 5.23 11.15
CA GLN A 117 -14.49 6.15 11.54
C GLN A 117 -13.22 5.78 10.78
N ARG A 118 -12.79 6.67 9.90
CA ARG A 118 -11.56 6.46 9.11
C ARG A 118 -10.31 6.68 9.97
N VAL A 119 -9.24 6.00 9.63
CA VAL A 119 -7.93 6.15 10.23
C VAL A 119 -6.85 6.06 9.16
N VAL A 120 -5.95 7.04 9.16
CA VAL A 120 -4.70 6.99 8.40
C VAL A 120 -3.67 6.29 9.26
N ILE A 121 -3.00 5.30 8.69
CA ILE A 121 -1.87 4.61 9.34
C ILE A 121 -0.62 4.95 8.54
N LEU A 122 0.27 5.71 9.18
CA LEU A 122 1.56 6.09 8.63
C LEU A 122 2.58 4.99 8.93
N ILE A 123 3.36 4.63 7.92
CA ILE A 123 4.26 3.49 7.96
C ILE A 123 5.70 4.00 7.87
N GLU A 124 6.54 3.61 8.83
CA GLU A 124 7.98 3.81 8.75
C GLU A 124 8.63 2.64 8.01
N PRO A 125 9.21 2.88 6.82
CA PRO A 125 9.92 1.83 6.09
C PRO A 125 11.20 1.40 6.84
N THR A 126 11.43 0.10 6.95
CA THR A 126 12.65 -0.45 7.54
C THR A 126 13.52 -1.17 6.51
N LYS A 127 12.92 -1.63 5.41
CA LYS A 127 13.63 -2.28 4.32
C LYS A 127 12.85 -2.13 3.02
N VAL A 128 13.54 -1.72 1.97
CA VAL A 128 12.98 -1.67 0.61
C VAL A 128 13.76 -2.64 -0.27
N ARG A 129 13.04 -3.53 -0.94
CA ARG A 129 13.60 -4.42 -1.96
C ARG A 129 12.96 -4.08 -3.29
N ARG A 130 13.80 -3.65 -4.23
CA ARG A 130 13.39 -3.26 -5.58
C ARG A 130 14.05 -4.17 -6.60
N VAL A 131 13.26 -4.67 -7.57
CA VAL A 131 13.76 -5.47 -8.69
C VAL A 131 13.32 -4.80 -9.98
N VAL A 132 14.25 -4.47 -10.83
CA VAL A 132 14.02 -3.80 -12.12
C VAL A 132 14.84 -4.45 -13.22
N GLY A 133 14.47 -4.19 -14.49
CA GLY A 133 15.25 -4.62 -15.65
C GLY A 133 15.18 -6.12 -15.94
N VAL A 134 14.16 -6.80 -15.41
CA VAL A 134 13.93 -8.22 -15.70
C VAL A 134 12.97 -8.32 -16.89
N GLU A 135 13.34 -9.15 -17.88
CA GLU A 135 12.45 -9.45 -18.99
C GLU A 135 11.19 -10.17 -18.48
N PRO A 136 9.99 -9.76 -18.91
CA PRO A 136 8.74 -10.37 -18.46
C PRO A 136 8.68 -11.87 -18.76
N PHE A 137 9.14 -12.24 -19.95
CA PHE A 137 9.19 -13.63 -20.39
C PHE A 137 10.54 -13.90 -21.03
N PRO A 138 11.29 -14.87 -20.53
CA PRO A 138 12.51 -15.33 -21.19
C PRO A 138 12.23 -15.70 -22.65
N LYS A 139 13.16 -15.40 -23.53
CA LYS A 139 13.06 -15.70 -24.95
C LYS A 139 12.73 -17.19 -25.15
N GLY A 140 11.67 -17.51 -25.87
CA GLY A 140 11.20 -18.88 -26.09
C GLY A 140 10.39 -19.51 -24.96
N ALA A 141 10.13 -18.77 -23.87
CA ALA A 141 9.23 -19.26 -22.82
C ALA A 141 7.77 -19.25 -23.26
N PRO A 142 6.93 -20.15 -22.71
CA PRO A 142 5.48 -20.09 -22.95
C PRO A 142 4.91 -18.71 -22.59
N GLY A 143 4.17 -18.09 -23.51
CA GLY A 143 3.64 -16.74 -23.34
C GLY A 143 4.55 -15.61 -23.85
N SER A 144 5.79 -15.91 -24.24
CA SER A 144 6.68 -14.93 -24.89
C SER A 144 6.10 -14.56 -26.27
N THR A 145 5.99 -13.26 -26.51
CA THR A 145 5.60 -12.72 -27.84
C THR A 145 6.81 -12.40 -28.71
N THR A 146 8.01 -12.59 -28.19
CA THR A 146 9.26 -12.33 -28.92
C THR A 146 9.63 -13.56 -29.74
N PRO A 147 9.81 -13.43 -31.07
CA PRO A 147 10.20 -14.52 -31.93
C PRO A 147 11.60 -15.06 -31.61
#